data_0029aa0399e7bbfcf01ff08e73a80a7f
#
_entry.id   0029aa0399e7bbfcf01ff08e73a80a7f
#
_cell.length_a   1.000
_cell.length_b   1.000
_cell.length_c   1.000
_cell.angle_alpha   90.00
_cell.angle_beta   90.00
_cell.angle_gamma   90.00
#
_symmetry.space_group_name_H-M   'P 1'
#
loop_
_entity.id
_entity.type
_entity.pdbx_description
1 polymer ?
#
loop_
_entity_poly.entity_id
_entity_poly.type
_entity_poly.pdbx_seq_one_letter_code
_entity_poly.pdbx_strand_id
1 'polypeptide(L)'
;MSNYNIRVDLLKLKNAGLAYVTGKSGVKKQCLILPIEDTRLFLGSKGCYLDLNAWENRDGQPSQYGDTHSLKQALPKATLDLMSEEERKAMPYIGNMRPKEGQQAQPMQVTATVGGEFDELPF
;
A
#
# COMPACT_ATOMS: atom_id res chain seq x y z
N MET A 1 12.60 21.21 -11.14
CA MET A 1 11.91 19.92 -11.16
C MET A 1 10.98 19.82 -9.97
N SER A 2 9.79 19.29 -10.22
CA SER A 2 8.83 19.11 -9.16
C SER A 2 9.09 17.80 -8.43
N ASN A 3 9.08 17.87 -7.11
CA ASN A 3 9.19 16.69 -6.28
C ASN A 3 7.86 16.46 -5.56
N TYR A 4 7.50 15.20 -5.40
CA TYR A 4 6.27 14.82 -4.72
C TYR A 4 6.57 13.83 -3.62
N ASN A 5 5.81 13.92 -2.55
CA ASN A 5 5.77 12.88 -1.53
C ASN A 5 4.57 11.99 -1.80
N ILE A 6 4.80 10.70 -1.77
CA ILE A 6 3.75 9.70 -1.98
C ILE A 6 3.67 8.85 -0.71
N ARG A 7 2.48 8.74 -0.18
CA ARG A 7 2.23 7.90 0.98
C ARG A 7 1.20 6.85 0.61
N VAL A 8 1.52 5.61 0.89
CA VAL A 8 0.62 4.48 0.63
C VAL A 8 0.37 3.75 1.93
N ASP A 9 -0.89 3.48 2.23
CA ASP A 9 -1.28 2.70 3.39
C ASP A 9 -1.44 1.24 2.97
N LEU A 10 -0.42 0.46 3.23
CA LEU A 10 -0.41 -0.95 2.82
C LEU A 10 -1.43 -1.80 3.59
N LEU A 11 -1.88 -1.31 4.75
CA LEU A 11 -2.92 -2.02 5.49
C LEU A 11 -4.30 -1.92 4.85
N LYS A 12 -4.47 -1.03 3.87
CA LYS A 12 -5.72 -0.96 3.12
C LYS A 12 -5.81 -1.99 2.00
N LEU A 13 -4.73 -2.69 1.72
CA LEU A 13 -4.79 -3.81 0.79
C LEU A 13 -5.57 -4.96 1.43
N LYS A 14 -6.29 -5.70 0.60
CA LYS A 14 -7.21 -6.72 1.09
C LYS A 14 -6.51 -7.78 1.92
N ASN A 15 -7.00 -8.01 3.12
CA ASN A 15 -6.49 -8.99 4.08
C ASN A 15 -5.05 -8.74 4.53
N ALA A 16 -4.53 -7.54 4.34
CA ALA A 16 -3.24 -7.15 4.90
C ALA A 16 -3.33 -7.09 6.41
N GLY A 17 -2.27 -7.46 7.08
CA GLY A 17 -2.25 -7.44 8.53
C GLY A 17 -0.85 -7.35 9.09
N LEU A 18 -0.79 -7.20 10.40
CA LEU A 18 0.46 -7.12 11.12
C LEU A 18 0.61 -8.35 12.02
N ALA A 19 1.83 -8.85 12.13
CA ALA A 19 2.11 -9.99 12.99
C ALA A 19 3.54 -9.90 13.51
N TYR A 20 3.77 -10.45 14.69
CA TYR A 20 5.12 -10.66 15.16
C TYR A 20 5.60 -12.00 14.63
N VAL A 21 6.78 -11.98 14.01
CA VAL A 21 7.31 -13.15 13.34
C VAL A 21 8.72 -13.41 13.84
N THR A 22 9.01 -14.67 14.16
CA THR A 22 10.34 -15.09 14.56
C THR A 22 11.12 -15.55 13.34
N GLY A 23 12.27 -14.93 13.09
CA GLY A 23 13.13 -15.28 11.96
C GLY A 23 14.17 -16.33 12.31
N LYS A 24 15.06 -16.57 11.35
CA LYS A 24 16.15 -17.58 11.48
C LYS A 24 17.02 -17.35 12.68
N SER A 25 17.27 -16.10 13.03
CA SER A 25 18.16 -15.75 14.13
C SER A 25 17.50 -15.90 15.49
N GLY A 26 16.22 -16.25 15.54
CA GLY A 26 15.46 -16.31 16.76
C GLY A 26 14.92 -14.97 17.23
N VAL A 27 15.20 -13.91 16.49
CA VAL A 27 14.70 -12.57 16.83
C VAL A 27 13.26 -12.42 16.33
N LYS A 28 12.42 -11.90 17.20
CA LYS A 28 11.02 -11.66 16.88
C LYS A 28 10.83 -10.21 16.47
N LYS A 29 10.23 -10.00 15.28
CA LYS A 29 9.99 -8.66 14.75
C LYS A 29 8.55 -8.51 14.30
N GLN A 30 8.06 -7.30 14.38
CA GLN A 30 6.76 -6.96 13.83
C GLN A 30 6.85 -6.89 12.31
N CYS A 31 6.01 -7.65 11.64
CA CYS A 31 6.04 -7.74 10.19
C CYS A 31 4.68 -7.37 9.61
N LEU A 32 4.72 -6.80 8.41
CA LEU A 32 3.53 -6.59 7.61
C LEU A 32 3.33 -7.80 6.71
N ILE A 33 2.15 -8.38 6.78
CA ILE A 33 1.83 -9.56 5.98
C ILE A 33 0.83 -9.18 4.91
N LEU A 34 1.19 -9.46 3.67
CA LEU A 34 0.39 -9.14 2.50
C LEU A 34 0.10 -10.44 1.74
N PRO A 35 -1.12 -11.00 1.87
CA PRO A 35 -1.47 -12.19 1.10
C PRO A 35 -1.49 -11.86 -0.39
N ILE A 36 -0.63 -12.50 -1.15
CA ILE A 36 -0.43 -12.17 -2.57
C ILE A 36 -1.73 -12.34 -3.37
N GLU A 37 -2.45 -13.43 -3.13
CA GLU A 37 -3.67 -13.74 -3.88
C GLU A 37 -4.77 -12.71 -3.60
N ASP A 38 -4.84 -12.19 -2.38
CA ASP A 38 -5.91 -11.28 -1.99
C ASP A 38 -5.59 -9.83 -2.31
N THR A 39 -4.33 -9.44 -2.17
CA THR A 39 -3.90 -8.06 -2.39
C THR A 39 -3.73 -7.70 -3.85
N ARG A 40 -3.67 -8.70 -4.73
CA ARG A 40 -3.46 -8.53 -6.17
C ARG A 40 -2.13 -7.86 -6.50
N LEU A 41 -1.15 -8.02 -5.64
CA LEU A 41 0.21 -7.60 -5.94
C LEU A 41 0.79 -8.47 -7.04
N PHE A 42 1.64 -7.89 -7.86
CA PHE A 42 2.32 -8.64 -8.90
C PHE A 42 3.59 -9.26 -8.35
N LEU A 43 3.59 -10.59 -8.23
CA LEU A 43 4.76 -11.33 -7.78
C LEU A 43 5.48 -11.87 -9.00
N GLY A 44 6.63 -11.26 -9.31
CA GLY A 44 7.47 -11.69 -10.40
C GLY A 44 8.69 -12.45 -9.90
N SER A 45 9.54 -12.89 -10.84
CA SER A 45 10.77 -13.60 -10.49
C SER A 45 11.80 -12.71 -9.79
N LYS A 46 11.70 -11.40 -9.95
CA LYS A 46 12.66 -10.44 -9.42
C LYS A 46 12.11 -9.55 -8.31
N GLY A 47 10.84 -9.63 -8.02
CA GLY A 47 10.27 -8.80 -6.98
C GLY A 47 8.77 -8.94 -6.87
N CYS A 48 8.22 -8.26 -5.88
CA CYS A 48 6.79 -8.16 -5.68
C CYS A 48 6.41 -6.69 -5.82
N TYR A 49 5.52 -6.39 -6.75
CA TYR A 49 5.26 -5.02 -7.16
C TYR A 49 3.85 -4.58 -6.81
N LEU A 50 3.76 -3.34 -6.36
CA LEU A 50 2.49 -2.64 -6.19
C LEU A 50 2.45 -1.53 -7.23
N ASP A 51 1.58 -1.66 -8.21
CA ASP A 51 1.39 -0.63 -9.23
C ASP A 51 0.26 0.29 -8.80
N LEU A 52 0.44 1.58 -9.03
CA LEU A 52 -0.50 2.59 -8.58
C LEU A 52 -0.91 3.52 -9.72
N ASN A 53 -2.17 3.91 -9.70
CA ASN A 53 -2.66 5.02 -10.50
C ASN A 53 -2.85 6.23 -9.60
N ALA A 54 -2.39 7.39 -10.06
CA ALA A 54 -2.60 8.65 -9.37
C ALA A 54 -3.71 9.43 -10.07
N TRP A 55 -4.71 9.80 -9.30
CA TRP A 55 -5.85 10.56 -9.80
C TRP A 55 -5.78 11.97 -9.25
N GLU A 56 -5.66 12.95 -10.14
CA GLU A 56 -5.64 14.34 -9.74
C GLU A 56 -6.96 14.73 -9.09
N ASN A 57 -6.87 15.54 -8.03
CA ASN A 57 -8.05 16.03 -7.37
C ASN A 57 -8.90 16.87 -8.32
N ARG A 58 -10.20 16.87 -8.07
CA ARG A 58 -11.12 17.63 -8.90
C ARG A 58 -10.67 19.09 -8.97
N ASP A 59 -10.60 19.63 -10.19
CA ASP A 59 -10.15 20.99 -10.49
C ASP A 59 -8.71 21.29 -10.08
N GLY A 60 -7.92 20.25 -9.85
CA GLY A 60 -6.52 20.41 -9.47
C GLY A 60 -6.32 21.03 -8.10
N GLN A 61 -7.36 21.11 -7.29
CA GLN A 61 -7.27 21.74 -5.98
C GLN A 61 -6.71 20.78 -4.95
N PRO A 62 -5.79 21.24 -4.08
CA PRO A 62 -5.29 20.39 -3.01
C PRO A 62 -6.39 20.15 -1.97
N SER A 63 -6.32 18.99 -1.32
CA SER A 63 -7.21 18.68 -0.21
C SER A 63 -6.86 19.54 1.01
N GLN A 64 -7.68 19.45 2.06
CA GLN A 64 -7.39 20.15 3.31
C GLN A 64 -6.04 19.76 3.91
N TYR A 65 -5.51 18.61 3.51
CA TYR A 65 -4.19 18.14 3.99
C TYR A 65 -3.07 18.44 3.00
N GLY A 66 -3.36 19.15 1.92
CA GLY A 66 -2.36 19.52 0.92
C GLY A 66 -2.13 18.47 -0.17
N ASP A 67 -2.91 17.40 -0.19
CA ASP A 67 -2.78 16.35 -1.20
C ASP A 67 -3.36 16.80 -2.53
N THR A 68 -2.60 16.61 -3.61
CA THR A 68 -3.04 16.96 -4.96
C THR A 68 -3.60 15.78 -5.73
N HIS A 69 -3.23 14.57 -5.31
CA HIS A 69 -3.66 13.33 -5.97
C HIS A 69 -4.04 12.28 -4.96
N SER A 70 -4.97 11.44 -5.36
CA SER A 70 -5.32 10.23 -4.62
C SER A 70 -4.83 9.02 -5.40
N LEU A 71 -4.40 7.99 -4.69
CA LEU A 71 -3.80 6.81 -5.31
C LEU A 71 -4.67 5.59 -5.12
N LYS A 72 -4.84 4.84 -6.21
CA LYS A 72 -5.49 3.53 -6.19
C LYS A 72 -4.55 2.51 -6.79
N GLN A 73 -4.74 1.25 -6.41
CA GLN A 73 -3.97 0.18 -7.01
C GLN A 73 -4.32 0.07 -8.50
N ALA A 74 -3.28 0.00 -9.34
CA ALA A 74 -3.43 -0.23 -10.76
C ALA A 74 -3.40 -1.73 -11.02
N LEU A 75 -4.39 -2.23 -11.75
CA LEU A 75 -4.48 -3.65 -12.07
C LEU A 75 -4.36 -3.86 -13.57
N PRO A 76 -3.81 -5.01 -14.00
CA PRO A 76 -3.76 -5.34 -15.42
C PRO A 76 -5.16 -5.35 -16.03
N LYS A 77 -5.24 -5.03 -17.30
CA LYS A 77 -6.52 -5.00 -18.01
C LYS A 77 -7.25 -6.34 -17.90
N ALA A 78 -6.52 -7.44 -18.01
CA ALA A 78 -7.13 -8.77 -17.90
C ALA A 78 -7.82 -8.98 -16.56
N THR A 79 -7.22 -8.47 -15.48
CA THR A 79 -7.82 -8.54 -14.15
C THR A 79 -9.06 -7.65 -14.07
N LEU A 80 -8.95 -6.44 -14.59
CA LEU A 80 -10.08 -5.50 -14.59
C LEU A 80 -11.27 -6.03 -15.39
N ASP A 81 -11.00 -6.72 -16.47
CA ASP A 81 -12.06 -7.29 -17.31
C ASP A 81 -12.84 -8.41 -16.60
N LEU A 82 -12.19 -9.08 -15.65
CA LEU A 82 -12.84 -10.12 -14.83
C LEU A 82 -13.61 -9.54 -13.66
N MET A 83 -13.41 -8.27 -13.35
CA MET A 83 -14.10 -7.61 -12.24
C MET A 83 -15.39 -6.97 -12.72
N SER A 84 -16.41 -7.00 -11.87
CA SER A 84 -17.62 -6.26 -12.14
C SER A 84 -17.34 -4.76 -11.99
N GLU A 85 -18.23 -3.94 -12.55
CA GLU A 85 -18.13 -2.51 -12.40
C GLU A 85 -18.22 -2.08 -10.93
N GLU A 86 -19.06 -2.79 -10.17
CA GLU A 86 -19.20 -2.54 -8.75
C GLU A 86 -17.90 -2.82 -7.98
N GLU A 87 -17.22 -3.91 -8.33
CA GLU A 87 -15.95 -4.25 -7.71
C GLU A 87 -14.89 -3.19 -8.00
N ARG A 88 -14.84 -2.70 -9.24
CA ARG A 88 -13.89 -1.64 -9.61
C ARG A 88 -14.13 -0.36 -8.81
N LYS A 89 -15.39 0.02 -8.67
CA LYS A 89 -15.76 1.22 -7.91
C LYS A 89 -15.54 1.07 -6.42
N ALA A 90 -15.63 -0.15 -5.93
CA ALA A 90 -15.44 -0.43 -4.51
C ALA A 90 -13.98 -0.46 -4.08
N MET A 91 -13.05 -0.43 -5.03
CA MET A 91 -11.62 -0.41 -4.70
C MET A 91 -11.29 0.86 -3.92
N PRO A 92 -10.65 0.74 -2.76
CA PRO A 92 -10.35 1.91 -1.93
C PRO A 92 -9.19 2.73 -2.48
N TYR A 93 -9.16 4.00 -2.15
CA TYR A 93 -7.95 4.80 -2.27
C TYR A 93 -7.00 4.35 -1.18
N ILE A 94 -5.77 4.01 -1.56
CA ILE A 94 -4.80 3.47 -0.62
C ILE A 94 -3.65 4.44 -0.35
N GLY A 95 -3.66 5.60 -0.96
CA GLY A 95 -2.59 6.55 -0.74
C GLY A 95 -2.89 7.92 -1.28
N ASN A 96 -1.95 8.82 -1.06
CA ASN A 96 -2.04 10.21 -1.46
C ASN A 96 -0.70 10.69 -1.97
N MET A 97 -0.74 11.69 -2.85
CA MET A 97 0.44 12.33 -3.37
C MET A 97 0.31 13.84 -3.16
N ARG A 98 1.40 14.46 -2.74
CA ARG A 98 1.43 15.90 -2.50
C ARG A 98 2.77 16.48 -2.91
N PRO A 99 2.84 17.77 -3.26
CA PRO A 99 4.13 18.41 -3.51
C PRO A 99 4.97 18.41 -2.24
N LYS A 100 6.27 18.22 -2.40
CA LYS A 100 7.18 18.12 -1.26
C LYS A 100 7.41 19.44 -0.54
N GLU A 101 7.20 20.55 -1.21
CA GLU A 101 7.48 21.87 -0.66
C GLU A 101 6.66 22.17 0.58
N GLY A 102 7.34 22.58 1.65
CA GLY A 102 6.68 23.00 2.89
C GLY A 102 6.08 21.88 3.72
N GLN A 103 6.35 20.64 3.39
CA GLN A 103 5.77 19.50 4.11
C GLN A 103 6.74 18.94 5.14
N GLN A 104 6.22 18.63 6.31
CA GLN A 104 6.96 17.91 7.31
C GLN A 104 6.43 16.49 7.38
N ALA A 105 7.36 15.53 7.35
CA ALA A 105 6.99 14.13 7.49
C ALA A 105 6.50 13.89 8.91
N GLN A 106 5.34 13.27 9.05
CA GLN A 106 4.83 12.85 10.34
C GLN A 106 5.09 11.37 10.52
N PRO A 107 5.61 10.97 11.68
CA PRO A 107 5.83 9.56 11.93
C PRO A 107 4.50 8.82 12.02
N MET A 108 4.45 7.67 11.39
CA MET A 108 3.30 6.80 11.49
C MET A 108 3.47 5.89 12.69
N GLN A 109 2.42 5.81 13.50
CA GLN A 109 2.38 4.84 14.57
C GLN A 109 1.64 3.61 14.08
N VAL A 110 2.30 2.48 14.25
CA VAL A 110 1.73 1.19 13.85
C VAL A 110 1.38 0.43 15.09
N THR A 111 0.15 -0.05 15.17
CA THR A 111 -0.34 -0.75 16.35
C THR A 111 -0.89 -2.11 16.00
N ALA A 112 -0.91 -2.94 16.99
CA ALA A 112 -1.64 -4.20 17.08
C ALA A 112 -1.23 -5.27 16.08
N THR A 113 -1.02 -6.43 16.59
CA THR A 113 -0.53 -7.51 15.75
C THR A 113 -1.00 -8.85 16.25
N VAL A 114 -1.02 -9.80 15.34
CA VAL A 114 -1.24 -11.19 15.64
C VAL A 114 0.09 -11.91 15.62
N GLY A 115 0.37 -12.73 16.60
CA GLY A 115 1.61 -13.48 16.67
C GLY A 115 1.66 -14.61 15.65
N GLY A 116 2.84 -14.84 15.10
CA GLY A 116 3.10 -15.97 14.21
C GLY A 116 4.58 -16.28 14.21
N GLU A 117 4.93 -17.50 13.83
CA GLU A 117 6.31 -17.93 13.75
C GLU A 117 6.64 -18.44 12.36
N PHE A 118 7.73 -17.93 11.80
CA PHE A 118 8.21 -18.32 10.49
C PHE A 118 9.72 -18.45 10.56
N ASP A 119 10.22 -19.68 10.41
CA ASP A 119 11.64 -19.97 10.64
C ASP A 119 12.55 -19.56 9.47
N GLU A 120 11.97 -19.22 8.33
CA GLU A 120 12.74 -18.95 7.13
C GLU A 120 13.00 -17.48 6.84
N LEU A 121 12.53 -16.57 7.70
CA LEU A 121 12.74 -15.15 7.48
C LEU A 121 14.18 -14.75 7.79
N PRO A 122 14.71 -13.75 7.04
CA PRO A 122 16.14 -13.43 7.07
C PRO A 122 16.65 -12.65 8.29
N PHE A 123 15.81 -12.45 9.27
CA PHE A 123 16.26 -11.75 10.48
C PHE A 123 16.29 -12.64 11.71
#